data_4978270fadd43261d4974150f793ac17
#
_entry.id   4978270fadd43261d4974150f793ac17
#
_cell.length_a   1.000
_cell.length_b   1.000
_cell.length_c   1.000
_cell.angle_alpha   90.00
_cell.angle_beta   90.00
_cell.angle_gamma   90.00
#
_symmetry.space_group_name_H-M   'P 1'
#
loop_
_entity.id
_entity.type
_entity.pdbx_description
1 polymer ?
#
loop_
_entity_poly.entity_id
_entity_poly.type
_entity_poly.pdbx_seq_one_letter_code
_entity_poly.pdbx_strand_id
1 'polypeptide(L)'
;MKTLIEKSKYLSLIAVISLLITFILSLFWGISQAINTWMKIILSIGQAPDITISILKLIDVFLIAIFLYILAVSIYKLFVSDVELPTSLVARNLAELKGKLSSVIVLVMAVHFVEILFEDGISGLEKVWYAIATALVTGVLIAFSYLGALHGDENHQD
;
A
#
# COMPACT_ATOMS: atom_id res chain seq x y z
N MET A 1 7.50 -26.81 22.15
CA MET A 1 6.99 -26.33 20.86
C MET A 1 5.63 -25.64 20.94
N LYS A 2 4.61 -26.20 21.65
CA LYS A 2 3.28 -25.54 21.78
C LYS A 2 3.35 -24.10 22.35
N THR A 3 4.15 -23.86 23.38
CA THR A 3 4.28 -22.52 23.99
C THR A 3 4.93 -21.46 23.11
N LEU A 4 5.77 -21.84 22.13
CA LEU A 4 6.33 -20.93 21.13
C LEU A 4 5.31 -20.53 20.07
N ILE A 5 4.44 -21.46 19.66
CA ILE A 5 3.36 -21.21 18.68
C ILE A 5 2.28 -20.30 19.29
N GLU A 6 1.93 -20.50 20.58
CA GLU A 6 1.01 -19.61 21.29
C GLU A 6 1.56 -18.19 21.44
N LYS A 7 2.84 -18.05 21.77
CA LYS A 7 3.50 -16.73 21.81
C LYS A 7 3.56 -16.05 20.44
N SER A 8 3.70 -16.80 19.36
CA SER A 8 3.67 -16.27 17.98
C SER A 8 2.30 -15.67 17.63
N LYS A 9 1.18 -16.27 18.08
CA LYS A 9 -0.16 -15.70 17.88
C LYS A 9 -0.32 -14.33 18.54
N TYR A 10 0.17 -14.16 19.76
CA TYR A 10 0.12 -12.87 20.46
C TYR A 10 0.95 -11.80 19.74
N LEU A 11 2.13 -12.17 19.22
CA LEU A 11 2.97 -11.25 18.47
C LEU A 11 2.28 -10.77 17.19
N SER A 12 1.65 -11.70 16.47
CA SER A 12 0.87 -11.38 15.25
C SER A 12 -0.35 -10.51 15.58
N LEU A 13 -1.00 -10.74 16.71
CA LEU A 13 -2.13 -9.93 17.16
C LEU A 13 -1.71 -8.49 17.46
N ILE A 14 -0.57 -8.29 18.12
CA ILE A 14 -0.01 -6.95 18.39
C ILE A 14 0.28 -6.24 17.06
N ALA A 15 0.87 -6.93 16.08
CA ALA A 15 1.13 -6.37 14.76
C ALA A 15 -0.17 -5.96 14.06
N VAL A 16 -1.21 -6.81 14.08
CA VAL A 16 -2.52 -6.51 13.50
C VAL A 16 -3.16 -5.29 14.14
N ILE A 17 -3.18 -5.23 15.48
CA ILE A 17 -3.74 -4.08 16.21
C ILE A 17 -2.99 -2.79 15.87
N SER A 18 -1.67 -2.83 15.82
CA SER A 18 -0.85 -1.67 15.45
C SER A 18 -1.14 -1.19 14.02
N LEU A 19 -1.29 -2.12 13.07
CA LEU A 19 -1.66 -1.80 11.68
C LEU A 19 -3.08 -1.21 11.58
N LEU A 20 -4.04 -1.74 12.33
CA LEU A 20 -5.41 -1.21 12.35
C LEU A 20 -5.47 0.20 12.97
N ILE A 21 -4.72 0.45 14.03
CA ILE A 21 -4.61 1.80 14.61
C ILE A 21 -3.99 2.75 13.58
N THR A 22 -2.91 2.35 12.93
CA THR A 22 -2.25 3.17 11.91
C THR A 22 -3.18 3.42 10.71
N PHE A 23 -3.97 2.43 10.28
CA PHE A 23 -5.01 2.58 9.27
C PHE A 23 -6.04 3.65 9.66
N ILE A 24 -6.57 3.60 10.89
CA ILE A 24 -7.56 4.58 11.38
C ILE A 24 -6.95 5.99 11.41
N LEU A 25 -5.72 6.12 11.89
CA LEU A 25 -5.02 7.41 11.91
C LEU A 25 -4.77 7.94 10.49
N SER A 26 -4.40 7.05 9.54
CA SER A 26 -4.21 7.41 8.15
C SER A 26 -5.51 7.87 7.48
N LEU A 27 -6.66 7.24 7.79
CA LEU A 27 -7.97 7.69 7.33
C LEU A 27 -8.32 9.09 7.88
N PHE A 28 -8.07 9.33 9.17
CA PHE A 28 -8.29 10.65 9.77
C PHE A 28 -7.45 11.73 9.11
N TRP A 29 -6.18 11.43 8.87
CA TRP A 29 -5.29 12.30 8.11
C TRP A 29 -5.80 12.54 6.69
N GLY A 30 -6.21 11.47 5.98
CA GLY A 30 -6.76 11.55 4.63
C GLY A 30 -8.03 12.42 4.54
N ILE A 31 -8.95 12.29 5.50
CA ILE A 31 -10.16 13.13 5.59
C ILE A 31 -9.78 14.60 5.79
N SER A 32 -8.83 14.91 6.68
CA SER A 32 -8.35 16.27 6.88
C SER A 32 -7.74 16.87 5.61
N GLN A 33 -6.93 16.09 4.88
CA GLN A 33 -6.38 16.48 3.58
C GLN A 33 -7.47 16.67 2.52
N ALA A 34 -8.49 15.82 2.50
CA ALA A 34 -9.62 15.93 1.58
C ALA A 34 -10.37 17.24 1.78
N ILE A 35 -10.70 17.58 3.02
CA ILE A 35 -11.39 18.84 3.36
C ILE A 35 -10.55 20.03 2.90
N ASN A 36 -9.26 20.04 3.18
CA ASN A 36 -8.35 21.11 2.76
C ASN A 36 -8.27 21.23 1.22
N THR A 37 -8.22 20.11 0.52
CA THR A 37 -8.19 20.08 -0.94
C THR A 37 -9.50 20.59 -1.53
N TRP A 38 -10.65 20.18 -1.00
CA TRP A 38 -11.96 20.66 -1.43
C TRP A 38 -12.12 22.16 -1.20
N MET A 39 -11.68 22.67 -0.06
CA MET A 39 -11.69 24.10 0.22
C MET A 39 -10.83 24.89 -0.78
N LYS A 40 -9.65 24.38 -1.11
CA LYS A 40 -8.79 24.98 -2.16
C LYS A 40 -9.47 25.00 -3.51
N ILE A 41 -10.09 23.89 -3.93
CA ILE A 41 -10.79 23.79 -5.22
C ILE A 41 -11.95 24.79 -5.29
N ILE A 42 -12.77 24.88 -4.25
CA ILE A 42 -13.95 25.76 -4.19
C ILE A 42 -13.53 27.24 -4.17
N LEU A 43 -12.56 27.61 -3.33
CA LEU A 43 -12.13 28.98 -3.16
C LEU A 43 -11.33 29.52 -4.35
N SER A 44 -10.56 28.67 -5.03
CA SER A 44 -9.76 29.07 -6.20
C SER A 44 -10.50 28.94 -7.53
N ILE A 45 -11.77 28.49 -7.51
CA ILE A 45 -12.57 28.21 -8.73
C ILE A 45 -11.79 27.27 -9.69
N GLY A 46 -10.99 26.36 -9.13
CA GLY A 46 -10.21 25.39 -9.91
C GLY A 46 -8.94 25.96 -10.58
N GLN A 47 -8.54 27.19 -10.30
CA GLN A 47 -7.40 27.84 -10.97
C GLN A 47 -6.08 27.82 -10.16
N ALA A 48 -6.06 27.22 -8.97
CA ALA A 48 -4.83 27.11 -8.20
C ALA A 48 -3.86 26.11 -8.86
N PRO A 49 -2.59 26.48 -9.08
CA PRO A 49 -1.61 25.62 -9.74
C PRO A 49 -1.36 24.29 -8.99
N ASP A 50 -1.56 24.29 -7.67
CA ASP A 50 -1.26 23.14 -6.80
C ASP A 50 -2.42 22.13 -6.64
N ILE A 51 -3.55 22.32 -7.33
CA ILE A 51 -4.71 21.44 -7.18
C ILE A 51 -4.38 20.01 -7.58
N THR A 52 -3.69 19.83 -8.70
CA THR A 52 -3.30 18.51 -9.21
C THR A 52 -2.44 17.76 -8.20
N ILE A 53 -1.44 18.42 -7.65
CA ILE A 53 -0.55 17.86 -6.62
C ILE A 53 -1.36 17.52 -5.35
N SER A 54 -2.27 18.40 -4.93
CA SER A 54 -3.11 18.16 -3.75
C SER A 54 -4.02 16.94 -3.93
N ILE A 55 -4.56 16.71 -5.12
CA ILE A 55 -5.37 15.52 -5.46
C ILE A 55 -4.50 14.26 -5.46
N LEU A 56 -3.29 14.32 -6.03
CA LEU A 56 -2.36 13.19 -6.03
C LEU A 56 -1.97 12.79 -4.61
N LYS A 57 -1.62 13.74 -3.75
CA LYS A 57 -1.35 13.51 -2.32
C LYS A 57 -2.53 12.89 -1.59
N LEU A 58 -3.74 13.30 -1.93
CA LEU A 58 -4.96 12.72 -1.36
C LEU A 58 -5.13 11.25 -1.77
N ILE A 59 -4.90 10.92 -3.05
CA ILE A 59 -4.94 9.54 -3.55
C ILE A 59 -3.91 8.68 -2.83
N ASP A 60 -2.68 9.16 -2.68
CA ASP A 60 -1.58 8.44 -2.02
C ASP A 60 -1.92 8.07 -0.58
N VAL A 61 -2.43 9.03 0.21
CA VAL A 61 -2.84 8.79 1.61
C VAL A 61 -3.92 7.71 1.71
N PHE A 62 -4.94 7.74 0.82
CA PHE A 62 -5.99 6.72 0.83
C PHE A 62 -5.49 5.35 0.35
N LEU A 63 -4.58 5.30 -0.63
CA LEU A 63 -3.95 4.05 -1.06
C LEU A 63 -3.16 3.40 0.09
N ILE A 64 -2.37 4.18 0.83
CA ILE A 64 -1.64 3.70 2.00
C ILE A 64 -2.62 3.19 3.07
N ALA A 65 -3.70 3.90 3.33
CA ALA A 65 -4.71 3.46 4.28
C ALA A 65 -5.33 2.10 3.87
N ILE A 66 -5.78 1.97 2.63
CA ILE A 66 -6.35 0.72 2.11
C ILE A 66 -5.32 -0.43 2.19
N PHE A 67 -4.05 -0.14 1.86
CA PHE A 67 -2.96 -1.10 1.96
C PHE A 67 -2.77 -1.61 3.40
N LEU A 68 -2.73 -0.72 4.38
CA LEU A 68 -2.61 -1.07 5.79
C LEU A 68 -3.77 -1.95 6.26
N TYR A 69 -4.98 -1.67 5.82
CA TYR A 69 -6.16 -2.49 6.10
C TYR A 69 -6.03 -3.89 5.53
N ILE A 70 -5.72 -4.01 4.23
CA ILE A 70 -5.55 -5.31 3.55
C ILE A 70 -4.44 -6.12 4.22
N LEU A 71 -3.33 -5.47 4.59
CA LEU A 71 -2.22 -6.10 5.28
C LEU A 71 -2.63 -6.61 6.66
N ALA A 72 -3.30 -5.78 7.47
CA ALA A 72 -3.75 -6.15 8.80
C ALA A 72 -4.69 -7.35 8.76
N VAL A 73 -5.69 -7.32 7.89
CA VAL A 73 -6.67 -8.40 7.74
C VAL A 73 -6.03 -9.68 7.19
N SER A 74 -5.07 -9.56 6.28
CA SER A 74 -4.34 -10.72 5.74
C SER A 74 -3.45 -11.39 6.80
N ILE A 75 -2.74 -10.61 7.61
CA ILE A 75 -1.93 -11.14 8.72
C ILE A 75 -2.85 -11.79 9.77
N TYR A 76 -3.97 -11.16 10.10
CA TYR A 76 -4.93 -11.74 11.04
C TYR A 76 -5.42 -13.11 10.58
N LYS A 77 -5.84 -13.23 9.31
CA LYS A 77 -6.31 -14.49 8.73
C LYS A 77 -5.23 -15.57 8.70
N LEU A 78 -3.99 -15.20 8.35
CA LEU A 78 -2.89 -16.16 8.23
C LEU A 78 -2.38 -16.69 9.58
N PHE A 79 -2.43 -15.89 10.65
CA PHE A 79 -1.76 -16.21 11.90
C PHE A 79 -2.68 -16.36 13.11
N VAL A 80 -3.88 -15.79 13.07
CA VAL A 80 -4.75 -15.74 14.27
C VAL A 80 -6.00 -16.57 14.14
N SER A 81 -6.74 -16.52 13.05
CA SER A 81 -8.05 -17.18 12.94
C SER A 81 -8.46 -17.48 11.48
N ASP A 82 -9.11 -18.62 11.29
CA ASP A 82 -9.76 -19.02 10.04
C ASP A 82 -11.14 -18.32 9.89
N VAL A 83 -11.14 -16.98 9.78
CA VAL A 83 -12.37 -16.23 9.51
C VAL A 83 -12.68 -16.30 8.00
N GLU A 84 -13.91 -16.67 7.65
CA GLU A 84 -14.41 -16.61 6.29
C GLU A 84 -14.62 -15.14 5.87
N LEU A 85 -13.59 -14.52 5.32
CA LEU A 85 -13.65 -13.17 4.75
C LEU A 85 -13.73 -13.24 3.23
N PRO A 86 -14.31 -12.23 2.55
CA PRO A 86 -14.35 -12.18 1.10
C PRO A 86 -12.93 -12.37 0.51
N THR A 87 -12.77 -13.43 -0.25
CA THR A 87 -11.45 -13.89 -0.77
C THR A 87 -10.78 -12.92 -1.74
N SER A 88 -11.52 -11.94 -2.27
CA SER A 88 -11.00 -10.94 -3.20
C SER A 88 -10.02 -9.95 -2.56
N LEU A 89 -10.20 -9.64 -1.27
CA LEU A 89 -9.39 -8.63 -0.56
C LEU A 89 -8.31 -9.25 0.33
N VAL A 90 -8.48 -10.48 0.77
CA VAL A 90 -7.60 -11.12 1.76
C VAL A 90 -6.74 -12.19 1.12
N ALA A 91 -5.46 -12.23 1.47
CA ALA A 91 -4.55 -13.27 1.02
C ALA A 91 -4.85 -14.61 1.72
N ARG A 92 -4.85 -15.70 0.95
CA ARG A 92 -5.09 -17.07 1.45
C ARG A 92 -3.82 -17.71 1.99
N ASN A 93 -2.68 -17.32 1.47
CA ASN A 93 -1.36 -17.82 1.84
C ASN A 93 -0.30 -16.71 1.75
N LEU A 94 0.90 -17.01 2.23
CA LEU A 94 2.03 -16.07 2.23
C LEU A 94 2.45 -15.65 0.81
N ALA A 95 2.34 -16.53 -0.18
CA ALA A 95 2.70 -16.23 -1.56
C ALA A 95 1.71 -15.20 -2.17
N GLU A 96 0.41 -15.41 -1.97
CA GLU A 96 -0.63 -14.46 -2.38
C GLU A 96 -0.49 -13.13 -1.65
N LEU A 97 -0.16 -13.15 -0.34
CA LEU A 97 0.12 -11.93 0.42
C LEU A 97 1.27 -11.14 -0.19
N LYS A 98 2.39 -11.80 -0.49
CA LYS A 98 3.55 -11.16 -1.14
C LYS A 98 3.18 -10.53 -2.47
N GLY A 99 2.40 -11.23 -3.31
CA GLY A 99 1.93 -10.70 -4.59
C GLY A 99 1.05 -9.45 -4.43
N LYS A 100 0.07 -9.49 -3.53
CA LYS A 100 -0.79 -8.33 -3.22
C LYS A 100 0.02 -7.15 -2.68
N LEU A 101 0.96 -7.40 -1.76
CA LEU A 101 1.85 -6.37 -1.23
C LEU A 101 2.67 -5.71 -2.34
N SER A 102 3.32 -6.51 -3.20
CA SER A 102 4.11 -6.01 -4.32
C SER A 102 3.27 -5.15 -5.27
N SER A 103 2.05 -5.58 -5.60
CA SER A 103 1.15 -4.85 -6.49
C SER A 103 0.75 -3.48 -5.92
N VAL A 104 0.45 -3.42 -4.63
CA VAL A 104 0.08 -2.14 -3.98
C VAL A 104 1.29 -1.22 -3.85
N ILE A 105 2.47 -1.75 -3.52
CA ILE A 105 3.70 -0.95 -3.47
C ILE A 105 4.02 -0.36 -4.85
N VAL A 106 3.89 -1.14 -5.92
CA VAL A 106 4.06 -0.66 -7.30
C VAL A 106 3.08 0.48 -7.60
N LEU A 107 1.81 0.35 -7.21
CA LEU A 107 0.80 1.38 -7.40
C LEU A 107 1.14 2.67 -6.64
N VAL A 108 1.52 2.57 -5.37
CA VAL A 108 1.95 3.71 -4.54
C VAL A 108 3.17 4.39 -5.16
N MET A 109 4.18 3.61 -5.59
CA MET A 109 5.36 4.14 -6.26
C MET A 109 5.02 4.88 -7.56
N ALA A 110 4.07 4.34 -8.35
CA ALA A 110 3.62 4.99 -9.58
C ALA A 110 2.93 6.34 -9.30
N VAL A 111 2.03 6.40 -8.30
CA VAL A 111 1.36 7.64 -7.90
C VAL A 111 2.38 8.66 -7.39
N HIS A 112 3.28 8.25 -6.53
CA HIS A 112 4.34 9.13 -6.00
C HIS A 112 5.28 9.65 -7.10
N PHE A 113 5.61 8.81 -8.08
CA PHE A 113 6.40 9.26 -9.23
C PHE A 113 5.67 10.32 -10.05
N VAL A 114 4.36 10.15 -10.28
CA VAL A 114 3.53 11.15 -10.97
C VAL A 114 3.50 12.47 -10.17
N GLU A 115 3.41 12.41 -8.83
CA GLU A 115 3.50 13.58 -7.97
C GLU A 115 4.81 14.36 -8.19
N ILE A 116 5.96 13.67 -8.20
CA ILE A 116 7.28 14.26 -8.46
C ILE A 116 7.36 14.94 -9.84
N LEU A 117 6.70 14.36 -10.86
CA LEU A 117 6.67 14.96 -12.20
C LEU A 117 5.99 16.34 -12.22
N PHE A 118 4.93 16.51 -11.41
CA PHE A 118 4.18 17.77 -11.32
C PHE A 118 4.72 18.72 -10.26
N GLU A 119 5.68 18.29 -9.44
CA GLU A 119 6.25 19.13 -8.39
C GLU A 119 7.15 20.22 -9.00
N ASP A 120 6.82 21.47 -8.70
CA ASP A 120 7.62 22.64 -9.08
C ASP A 120 8.86 22.73 -8.17
N GLY A 121 10.03 23.05 -8.76
CA GLY A 121 11.29 23.19 -8.03
C GLY A 121 12.24 22.01 -8.10
N ILE A 122 11.79 20.85 -8.60
CA ILE A 122 12.66 19.71 -8.89
C ILE A 122 13.23 19.87 -10.29
N SER A 123 14.56 19.82 -10.43
CA SER A 123 15.22 19.93 -11.72
C SER A 123 14.90 18.74 -12.64
N GLY A 124 14.91 18.98 -13.98
CA GLY A 124 14.63 17.91 -14.94
C GLY A 124 15.58 16.71 -14.79
N LEU A 125 16.84 16.95 -14.42
CA LEU A 125 17.82 15.89 -14.19
C LEU A 125 17.45 15.04 -12.95
N GLU A 126 17.03 15.69 -11.87
CA GLU A 126 16.56 14.96 -10.66
C GLU A 126 15.32 14.14 -10.97
N LYS A 127 14.36 14.66 -11.75
CA LYS A 127 13.18 13.89 -12.19
C LYS A 127 13.58 12.62 -12.96
N VAL A 128 14.63 12.69 -13.80
CA VAL A 128 15.17 11.51 -14.51
C VAL A 128 15.75 10.49 -13.53
N TRP A 129 16.51 10.93 -12.51
CA TRP A 129 17.03 10.01 -11.49
C TRP A 129 15.93 9.34 -10.69
N TYR A 130 14.86 10.07 -10.33
CA TYR A 130 13.68 9.50 -9.69
C TYR A 130 12.98 8.48 -10.60
N ALA A 131 12.85 8.77 -11.90
CA ALA A 131 12.28 7.84 -12.88
C ALA A 131 13.07 6.53 -12.94
N ILE A 132 14.40 6.59 -13.02
CA ILE A 132 15.28 5.42 -13.05
C ILE A 132 15.16 4.62 -11.75
N ALA A 133 15.21 5.29 -10.59
CA ALA A 133 15.08 4.63 -9.30
C ALA A 133 13.72 3.93 -9.15
N THR A 134 12.63 4.61 -9.50
CA THR A 134 11.27 4.05 -9.47
C THR A 134 11.13 2.86 -10.42
N ALA A 135 11.66 2.95 -11.64
CA ALA A 135 11.63 1.87 -12.62
C ALA A 135 12.40 0.64 -12.13
N LEU A 136 13.59 0.82 -11.52
CA LEU A 136 14.39 -0.27 -10.97
C LEU A 136 13.66 -0.97 -9.82
N VAL A 137 13.15 -0.22 -8.84
CA VAL A 137 12.43 -0.80 -7.69
C VAL A 137 11.16 -1.52 -8.16
N THR A 138 10.38 -0.90 -9.04
CA THR A 138 9.16 -1.48 -9.62
C THR A 138 9.48 -2.76 -10.40
N GLY A 139 10.54 -2.76 -11.21
CA GLY A 139 11.00 -3.93 -11.95
C GLY A 139 11.37 -5.09 -11.03
N VAL A 140 12.10 -4.82 -9.94
CA VAL A 140 12.45 -5.84 -8.93
C VAL A 140 11.20 -6.39 -8.24
N LEU A 141 10.25 -5.53 -7.86
CA LEU A 141 9.01 -5.97 -7.21
C LEU A 141 8.13 -6.82 -8.12
N ILE A 142 8.03 -6.46 -9.41
CA ILE A 142 7.30 -7.25 -10.41
C ILE A 142 7.98 -8.62 -10.60
N ALA A 143 9.31 -8.64 -10.76
CA ALA A 143 10.05 -9.88 -10.89
C ALA A 143 9.89 -10.77 -9.65
N PHE A 144 9.95 -10.19 -8.45
CA PHE A 144 9.74 -10.90 -7.20
C PHE A 144 8.33 -11.49 -7.08
N SER A 145 7.31 -10.72 -7.48
CA SER A 145 5.91 -11.17 -7.49
C SER A 145 5.71 -12.32 -8.47
N TYR A 146 6.30 -12.23 -9.67
CA TYR A 146 6.21 -13.26 -10.70
C TYR A 146 6.90 -14.57 -10.29
N LEU A 147 8.10 -14.49 -9.73
CA LEU A 147 8.84 -15.67 -9.22
C LEU A 147 8.08 -16.33 -8.05
N GLY A 148 7.45 -15.53 -7.19
CA GLY A 148 6.64 -16.06 -6.09
C GLY A 148 5.40 -16.81 -6.58
N ALA A 149 4.80 -16.41 -7.69
CA ALA A 149 3.66 -17.10 -8.29
C ALA A 149 4.06 -18.45 -8.90
N LEU A 150 5.21 -18.53 -9.58
CA LEU A 150 5.71 -19.77 -10.18
C LEU A 150 5.99 -20.86 -9.13
N HIS A 151 6.53 -20.52 -7.97
CA HIS A 151 6.79 -21.48 -6.89
C HIS A 151 5.54 -21.87 -6.10
N GLY A 152 4.44 -21.14 -6.22
CA GLY A 152 3.16 -21.45 -5.60
C GLY A 152 2.41 -22.57 -6.32
N ASP A 153 2.56 -22.70 -7.62
CA ASP A 153 1.86 -23.69 -8.44
C ASP A 153 2.50 -25.10 -8.38
N GLU A 154 3.80 -25.22 -8.07
CA GLU A 154 4.47 -26.52 -7.97
C GLU A 154 4.05 -27.34 -6.74
N ASN A 155 3.55 -26.70 -5.67
CA ASN A 155 3.14 -27.39 -4.43
C ASN A 155 1.70 -27.90 -4.42
N HIS A 156 0.96 -27.79 -5.51
CA HIS A 156 -0.42 -28.29 -5.64
C HIS A 156 -0.57 -29.53 -6.55
N GLN A 157 0.54 -30.13 -7.00
CA GLN A 157 0.53 -31.33 -7.87
C GLN A 157 0.96 -32.61 -7.18
N ASP A 158 1.14 -32.63 -5.84
CA ASP A 158 1.41 -33.88 -5.08
C ASP A 158 0.24 -34.22 -4.14
#